data_920fd01bfb94c74904a29e81818daaaa
#
_entry.id   920fd01bfb94c74904a29e81818daaaa
#
_cell.length_a   1.000
_cell.length_b   1.000
_cell.length_c   1.000
_cell.angle_alpha   90.00
_cell.angle_beta   90.00
_cell.angle_gamma   90.00
#
_symmetry.space_group_name_H-M   'P 1'
#
loop_
_entity.id
_entity.type
_entity.pdbx_description
1 polymer ?
#
loop_
_entity_poly.entity_id
_entity_poly.type
_entity_poly.pdbx_seq_one_letter_code
_entity_poly.pdbx_strand_id
1 'polypeptide(L)'
;MSHNSFGHLFRVTTWGESHGPAIGCVVDGVPPRLALTEADIQPFLDRRRPGQSKFVTQRQEPDQVRILSGVFEGQTTGTPIALHIDNTDQRSKDYSDIAERFRPGHADITYELKYGIRDYRGGGRSSARETAMRVAAGAVARRVLGPDIRIRGALVAIGGDWVDPAAWDWSAVDDNAFFCPDRAAAARWEEKLLDLRKSGNSVGAVIEVTAEGVPPGLGAPIYGKLDADLAAALMSINAVKGVEIGDGFGAAALTGAENADEMRMNPDGTVAYQSNHAGGILGGISTGQAIVARFAVKPTSSILTPRASVDRQGREVEVQTKGRHDPCVGIRAVPVGEAMLAIVLADHLLRHRAQNPDAPSVARLPRN
;
A
#
# COMPACT_ATOMS: atom_id res chain seq x y z
N MET A 1 14.71 -18.98 2.45
CA MET A 1 15.32 -17.64 2.57
C MET A 1 14.22 -16.61 2.82
N SER A 2 14.46 -15.58 3.65
CA SER A 2 13.55 -14.47 3.81
C SER A 2 13.55 -13.58 2.57
N HIS A 3 12.38 -13.05 2.19
CA HIS A 3 12.19 -12.22 1.00
C HIS A 3 11.90 -10.78 1.47
N ASN A 4 12.96 -9.96 1.59
CA ASN A 4 12.87 -8.57 2.07
C ASN A 4 13.15 -7.56 0.94
N SER A 5 13.35 -8.04 -0.28
CA SER A 5 13.55 -7.22 -1.48
C SER A 5 12.38 -7.42 -2.44
N PHE A 6 11.95 -6.32 -3.08
CA PHE A 6 10.85 -6.26 -4.04
C PHE A 6 11.31 -5.48 -5.29
N GLY A 7 10.79 -5.83 -6.48
CA GLY A 7 11.11 -5.23 -7.76
C GLY A 7 12.28 -5.87 -8.49
N HIS A 8 12.46 -5.54 -9.77
CA HIS A 8 13.51 -6.07 -10.66
C HIS A 8 14.58 -5.02 -10.97
N LEU A 9 14.24 -3.91 -11.61
CA LEU A 9 15.14 -2.80 -11.89
C LEU A 9 15.00 -1.71 -10.81
N PHE A 10 13.78 -1.31 -10.48
CA PHE A 10 13.53 -0.50 -9.30
C PHE A 10 13.36 -1.42 -8.10
N ARG A 11 14.40 -1.62 -7.32
CA ARG A 11 14.42 -2.58 -6.22
C ARG A 11 14.39 -1.89 -4.87
N VAL A 12 13.57 -2.43 -3.98
CA VAL A 12 13.44 -1.95 -2.60
C VAL A 12 13.74 -3.08 -1.63
N THR A 13 14.70 -2.89 -0.73
CA THR A 13 14.97 -3.79 0.38
C THR A 13 14.67 -3.07 1.69
N THR A 14 13.73 -3.60 2.49
CA THR A 14 13.36 -3.02 3.79
C THR A 14 13.95 -3.79 4.95
N TRP A 15 14.29 -3.11 6.04
CA TRP A 15 14.87 -3.68 7.25
C TRP A 15 14.36 -2.97 8.52
N GLY A 16 14.64 -3.55 9.68
CA GLY A 16 14.31 -3.03 11.01
C GLY A 16 12.96 -3.53 11.54
N GLU A 17 12.84 -3.60 12.85
CA GLU A 17 11.68 -4.10 13.61
C GLU A 17 10.92 -2.93 14.24
N SER A 18 9.64 -3.18 14.54
CA SER A 18 8.73 -2.18 15.13
C SER A 18 9.24 -1.52 16.41
N HIS A 19 9.95 -2.28 17.24
CA HIS A 19 10.52 -1.85 18.52
C HIS A 19 12.05 -1.96 18.54
N GLY A 20 12.70 -2.10 17.40
CA GLY A 20 14.13 -1.90 17.22
C GLY A 20 14.49 -0.41 17.24
N PRO A 21 15.77 -0.06 17.17
CA PRO A 21 16.23 1.34 17.22
C PRO A 21 15.75 2.16 16.03
N ALA A 22 15.63 1.55 14.86
CA ALA A 22 15.25 2.22 13.62
C ALA A 22 14.62 1.24 12.64
N ILE A 23 14.02 1.80 11.60
CA ILE A 23 13.62 1.12 10.36
C ILE A 23 14.26 1.82 9.17
N GLY A 24 14.49 1.09 8.08
CA GLY A 24 15.05 1.69 6.88
C GLY A 24 14.76 0.88 5.64
N CYS A 25 15.10 1.48 4.50
CA CYS A 25 15.15 0.77 3.23
C CYS A 25 16.34 1.23 2.39
N VAL A 26 16.70 0.36 1.46
CA VAL A 26 17.60 0.68 0.35
C VAL A 26 16.79 0.61 -0.92
N VAL A 27 16.82 1.69 -1.71
CA VAL A 27 16.21 1.78 -3.03
C VAL A 27 17.33 1.78 -4.06
N ASP A 28 17.33 0.79 -4.95
CA ASP A 28 18.33 0.62 -6.00
C ASP A 28 17.69 0.70 -7.39
N GLY A 29 18.47 1.07 -8.41
CA GLY A 29 18.00 1.22 -9.78
C GLY A 29 17.32 2.56 -10.09
N VAL A 30 17.50 3.56 -9.23
CA VAL A 30 17.00 4.91 -9.49
C VAL A 30 17.89 5.61 -10.52
N PRO A 31 17.35 6.15 -11.62
CA PRO A 31 18.13 6.91 -12.58
C PRO A 31 18.86 8.10 -11.95
N PRO A 32 20.05 8.47 -12.42
CA PRO A 32 20.78 9.65 -11.89
C PRO A 32 20.10 10.97 -12.31
N ARG A 33 20.45 12.05 -11.60
CA ARG A 33 20.03 13.44 -11.87
C ARG A 33 18.54 13.72 -11.68
N LEU A 34 17.82 12.90 -10.95
CA LEU A 34 16.48 13.24 -10.46
C LEU A 34 16.63 14.12 -9.20
N ALA A 35 15.90 15.23 -9.14
CA ALA A 35 15.84 16.03 -7.92
C ALA A 35 15.21 15.22 -6.78
N LEU A 36 15.90 15.10 -5.65
CA LEU A 36 15.43 14.36 -4.48
C LEU A 36 16.05 14.93 -3.20
N THR A 37 15.18 15.25 -2.26
CA THR A 37 15.52 15.65 -0.89
C THR A 37 14.57 14.96 0.09
N GLU A 38 14.82 15.05 1.39
CA GLU A 38 13.89 14.58 2.42
C GLU A 38 12.53 15.27 2.32
N ALA A 39 12.49 16.55 1.90
CA ALA A 39 11.24 17.29 1.71
C ALA A 39 10.35 16.73 0.60
N ASP A 40 10.90 15.99 -0.35
CA ASP A 40 10.14 15.29 -1.39
C ASP A 40 9.51 13.99 -0.90
N ILE A 41 10.00 13.44 0.22
CA ILE A 41 9.55 12.15 0.79
C ILE A 41 8.61 12.38 1.99
N GLN A 42 8.94 13.34 2.84
CA GLN A 42 8.29 13.56 4.14
C GLN A 42 6.77 13.75 4.05
N PRO A 43 6.18 14.47 3.08
CA PRO A 43 4.73 14.64 2.99
C PRO A 43 3.96 13.33 2.85
N PHE A 44 4.52 12.33 2.17
CA PHE A 44 3.91 11.01 2.02
C PHE A 44 3.98 10.22 3.34
N LEU A 45 5.08 10.34 4.07
CA LEU A 45 5.22 9.74 5.40
C LEU A 45 4.27 10.39 6.40
N ASP A 46 4.10 11.71 6.34
CA ASP A 46 3.16 12.46 7.18
C ASP A 46 1.72 11.97 6.99
N ARG A 47 1.29 11.67 5.76
CA ARG A 47 -0.03 11.08 5.48
C ARG A 47 -0.19 9.66 6.04
N ARG A 48 0.90 8.90 6.24
CA ARG A 48 0.89 7.52 6.75
C ARG A 48 1.12 7.43 8.25
N ARG A 49 1.86 8.35 8.87
CA ARG A 49 2.34 8.24 10.27
C ARG A 49 1.22 7.94 11.27
N PRO A 50 1.53 7.30 12.42
CA PRO A 50 0.57 7.13 13.50
C PRO A 50 0.24 8.48 14.17
N GLY A 51 -0.91 8.54 14.88
CA GLY A 51 -1.27 9.71 15.69
C GLY A 51 -1.89 10.89 14.91
N GLN A 52 -2.23 10.73 13.64
CA GLN A 52 -2.83 11.79 12.82
C GLN A 52 -4.26 12.18 13.23
N SER A 53 -5.01 11.25 13.78
CA SER A 53 -6.39 11.46 14.18
C SER A 53 -6.77 10.60 15.39
N LYS A 54 -7.91 10.90 16.01
CA LYS A 54 -8.49 10.08 17.09
C LYS A 54 -8.91 8.67 16.63
N PHE A 55 -8.89 8.37 15.33
CA PHE A 55 -9.29 7.07 14.74
C PHE A 55 -8.13 6.16 14.40
N VAL A 56 -6.90 6.61 14.62
CA VAL A 56 -5.69 5.80 14.46
C VAL A 56 -5.01 5.58 15.81
N THR A 57 -3.98 4.73 15.83
CA THR A 57 -3.20 4.43 17.04
C THR A 57 -2.67 5.71 17.70
N GLN A 58 -2.63 5.70 19.03
CA GLN A 58 -2.08 6.81 19.83
C GLN A 58 -0.54 6.81 19.90
N ARG A 59 0.15 5.89 19.24
CA ARG A 59 1.60 5.93 19.09
C ARG A 59 1.97 7.23 18.34
N GLN A 60 2.98 7.92 18.81
CA GLN A 60 3.45 9.16 18.19
C GLN A 60 4.85 8.95 17.65
N GLU A 61 4.95 8.84 16.33
CA GLU A 61 6.23 8.77 15.62
C GLU A 61 6.25 9.90 14.59
N PRO A 62 7.27 10.75 14.60
CA PRO A 62 7.39 11.84 13.63
C PRO A 62 7.67 11.30 12.22
N ASP A 63 8.15 10.06 12.11
CA ASP A 63 8.56 9.40 10.86
C ASP A 63 9.52 10.28 10.03
N GLN A 64 10.42 10.99 10.72
CA GLN A 64 11.42 11.86 10.09
C GLN A 64 12.39 11.01 9.27
N VAL A 65 12.32 11.14 7.96
CA VAL A 65 13.22 10.43 7.05
C VAL A 65 14.57 11.14 6.95
N ARG A 66 15.65 10.36 6.84
CA ARG A 66 16.99 10.82 6.48
C ARG A 66 17.48 10.04 5.27
N ILE A 67 18.07 10.76 4.31
CA ILE A 67 18.76 10.17 3.17
C ILE A 67 20.24 10.01 3.57
N LEU A 68 20.72 8.76 3.59
CA LEU A 68 22.08 8.45 4.03
C LEU A 68 23.06 8.21 2.87
N SER A 69 22.57 7.96 1.66
CA SER A 69 23.39 7.74 0.44
C SER A 69 22.56 7.93 -0.82
N GLY A 70 23.22 7.94 -1.98
CA GLY A 70 22.60 7.93 -3.29
C GLY A 70 22.11 9.31 -3.78
N VAL A 71 22.36 10.37 -3.02
CA VAL A 71 22.02 11.76 -3.39
C VAL A 71 23.24 12.65 -3.17
N PHE A 72 23.52 13.52 -4.13
CA PHE A 72 24.56 14.54 -4.06
C PHE A 72 24.00 15.87 -4.60
N GLU A 73 24.17 16.96 -3.88
CA GLU A 73 23.65 18.30 -4.23
C GLU A 73 22.16 18.29 -4.64
N GLY A 74 21.34 17.52 -3.91
CA GLY A 74 19.89 17.40 -4.15
C GLY A 74 19.50 16.60 -5.39
N GLN A 75 20.42 15.82 -5.98
CA GLN A 75 20.18 14.99 -7.13
C GLN A 75 20.60 13.54 -6.88
N THR A 76 19.84 12.59 -7.41
CA THR A 76 20.19 11.17 -7.39
C THR A 76 21.48 10.91 -8.18
N THR A 77 22.32 10.00 -7.68
CA THR A 77 23.62 9.69 -8.30
C THR A 77 23.59 8.42 -9.17
N GLY A 78 22.49 7.67 -9.16
CA GLY A 78 22.41 6.35 -9.79
C GLY A 78 22.96 5.21 -8.92
N THR A 79 23.41 5.53 -7.69
CA THR A 79 23.84 4.52 -6.70
C THR A 79 22.72 4.26 -5.68
N PRO A 80 22.79 3.21 -4.85
CA PRO A 80 21.74 2.88 -3.90
C PRO A 80 21.40 4.02 -2.94
N ILE A 81 20.11 4.35 -2.83
CA ILE A 81 19.59 5.35 -1.91
C ILE A 81 19.20 4.66 -0.62
N ALA A 82 19.91 4.95 0.48
CA ALA A 82 19.55 4.46 1.80
C ALA A 82 18.69 5.48 2.54
N LEU A 83 17.51 5.04 2.96
CA LEU A 83 16.55 5.82 3.75
C LEU A 83 16.44 5.25 5.16
N HIS A 84 16.38 6.12 6.16
CA HIS A 84 16.42 5.78 7.58
C HIS A 84 15.38 6.58 8.36
N ILE A 85 14.68 5.92 9.30
CA ILE A 85 13.77 6.55 10.26
C ILE A 85 14.04 5.95 11.65
N ASP A 86 14.33 6.80 12.63
CA ASP A 86 14.48 6.39 14.03
C ASP A 86 13.11 6.00 14.63
N ASN A 87 13.08 4.99 15.49
CA ASN A 87 11.92 4.66 16.31
C ASN A 87 12.02 5.41 17.65
N THR A 88 11.11 6.35 17.92
CA THR A 88 11.20 7.26 19.08
C THR A 88 10.16 6.96 20.18
N ASP A 89 8.97 6.43 19.84
CA ASP A 89 7.90 6.11 20.81
C ASP A 89 7.63 4.59 20.90
N GLN A 90 8.67 3.80 21.17
CA GLN A 90 8.55 2.37 21.42
C GLN A 90 8.30 2.10 22.91
N ARG A 91 7.29 1.25 23.23
CA ARG A 91 6.95 0.85 24.63
C ARG A 91 6.96 -0.67 24.76
N SER A 92 8.15 -1.25 24.87
CA SER A 92 8.34 -2.70 24.91
C SER A 92 7.62 -3.38 26.08
N LYS A 93 7.39 -2.68 27.19
CA LYS A 93 6.71 -3.20 28.39
C LYS A 93 5.23 -3.56 28.13
N ASP A 94 4.59 -2.96 27.14
CA ASP A 94 3.17 -3.20 26.80
C ASP A 94 2.93 -4.60 26.20
N TYR A 95 4.00 -5.36 25.93
CA TYR A 95 3.94 -6.64 25.21
C TYR A 95 4.39 -7.86 26.04
N SER A 96 4.67 -7.70 27.35
CA SER A 96 5.13 -8.79 28.21
C SER A 96 4.16 -9.97 28.25
N ASP A 97 2.85 -9.71 28.31
CA ASP A 97 1.81 -10.74 28.42
C ASP A 97 1.69 -11.63 27.17
N ILE A 98 2.10 -11.11 26.00
CA ILE A 98 2.08 -11.86 24.74
C ILE A 98 3.42 -12.49 24.38
N ALA A 99 4.45 -12.38 25.25
CA ALA A 99 5.73 -13.03 25.03
C ALA A 99 5.59 -14.55 24.92
N GLU A 100 4.76 -15.14 25.78
CA GLU A 100 4.53 -16.59 25.85
C GLU A 100 3.22 -17.04 25.19
N ARG A 101 2.37 -16.11 24.73
CA ARG A 101 1.04 -16.39 24.16
C ARG A 101 0.96 -15.95 22.71
N PHE A 102 0.06 -16.57 21.94
CA PHE A 102 -0.14 -16.20 20.52
C PHE A 102 -1.47 -15.46 20.36
N ARG A 103 -1.44 -14.28 19.74
CA ARG A 103 -2.67 -13.55 19.42
C ARG A 103 -3.42 -14.24 18.28
N PRO A 104 -4.71 -14.59 18.43
CA PRO A 104 -5.50 -15.16 17.35
C PRO A 104 -5.54 -14.23 16.13
N GLY A 105 -5.32 -14.78 14.94
CA GLY A 105 -5.29 -14.01 13.70
C GLY A 105 -4.07 -13.10 13.50
N HIS A 106 -3.09 -13.13 14.40
CA HIS A 106 -1.80 -12.43 14.26
C HIS A 106 -0.71 -13.40 13.78
N ALA A 107 0.41 -12.85 13.29
CA ALA A 107 1.54 -13.64 12.80
C ALA A 107 2.41 -14.26 13.89
N ASP A 108 2.05 -14.13 15.17
CA ASP A 108 2.85 -14.60 16.31
C ASP A 108 3.24 -16.07 16.18
N ILE A 109 2.24 -16.95 16.02
CA ILE A 109 2.46 -18.40 15.93
C ILE A 109 3.22 -18.79 14.66
N THR A 110 2.95 -18.15 13.52
CA THR A 110 3.60 -18.48 12.25
C THR A 110 5.08 -18.10 12.23
N TYR A 111 5.46 -17.01 12.90
CA TYR A 111 6.87 -16.64 13.08
C TYR A 111 7.58 -17.61 14.01
N GLU A 112 6.96 -17.98 15.13
CA GLU A 112 7.51 -18.98 16.06
C GLU A 112 7.74 -20.32 15.36
N LEU A 113 6.74 -20.84 14.64
CA LEU A 113 6.83 -22.12 13.93
C LEU A 113 7.84 -22.10 12.78
N LYS A 114 7.99 -20.96 12.10
CA LYS A 114 8.89 -20.85 10.96
C LYS A 114 10.34 -20.64 11.36
N TYR A 115 10.59 -19.75 12.33
CA TYR A 115 11.93 -19.29 12.66
C TYR A 115 12.44 -19.82 14.00
N GLY A 116 11.59 -20.44 14.82
CA GLY A 116 11.90 -20.89 16.19
C GLY A 116 12.12 -19.75 17.19
N ILE A 117 12.01 -18.51 16.72
CA ILE A 117 12.14 -17.29 17.54
C ILE A 117 11.28 -16.18 16.94
N ARG A 118 10.72 -15.33 17.78
CA ARG A 118 10.03 -14.10 17.35
C ARG A 118 10.36 -12.92 18.27
N ASP A 119 10.43 -11.74 17.72
CA ASP A 119 10.35 -10.50 18.51
C ASP A 119 8.88 -10.22 18.83
N TYR A 120 8.48 -10.50 20.07
CA TYR A 120 7.11 -10.27 20.54
C TYR A 120 6.79 -8.78 20.70
N ARG A 121 7.80 -7.91 20.79
CA ARG A 121 7.65 -6.47 21.00
C ARG A 121 7.04 -5.82 19.75
N GLY A 122 5.75 -5.51 19.81
CA GLY A 122 5.00 -4.92 18.69
C GLY A 122 4.91 -5.77 17.42
N GLY A 123 5.32 -7.07 17.47
CA GLY A 123 5.27 -7.99 16.35
C GLY A 123 6.46 -7.92 15.38
N GLY A 124 7.54 -7.23 15.73
CA GLY A 124 8.78 -7.19 14.91
C GLY A 124 8.53 -6.76 13.46
N ARG A 125 8.97 -7.59 12.50
CA ARG A 125 8.77 -7.38 11.06
C ARG A 125 7.33 -7.60 10.58
N SER A 126 6.47 -8.30 11.34
CA SER A 126 5.05 -8.44 10.99
C SER A 126 4.21 -7.21 11.31
N SER A 127 4.78 -6.23 11.98
CA SER A 127 4.12 -4.98 12.34
C SER A 127 3.92 -4.07 11.13
N ALA A 128 2.78 -3.36 11.08
CA ALA A 128 2.52 -2.32 10.07
C ALA A 128 3.52 -1.14 10.12
N ARG A 129 4.41 -1.08 11.12
CA ARG A 129 5.48 -0.07 11.21
C ARG A 129 6.41 -0.09 10.00
N GLU A 130 6.74 -1.29 9.49
CA GLU A 130 7.63 -1.46 8.32
C GLU A 130 7.10 -0.75 7.06
N THR A 131 5.77 -0.56 6.95
CA THR A 131 5.16 0.11 5.79
C THR A 131 5.55 1.58 5.64
N ALA A 132 6.12 2.22 6.68
CA ALA A 132 6.72 3.55 6.54
C ALA A 132 7.83 3.55 5.49
N MET A 133 8.64 2.49 5.45
CA MET A 133 9.72 2.39 4.47
C MET A 133 9.22 2.09 3.06
N ARG A 134 8.08 1.41 2.91
CA ARG A 134 7.40 1.28 1.62
C ARG A 134 6.93 2.64 1.11
N VAL A 135 6.35 3.47 1.99
CA VAL A 135 5.90 4.83 1.63
C VAL A 135 7.08 5.72 1.26
N ALA A 136 8.18 5.65 2.00
CA ALA A 136 9.40 6.38 1.67
C ALA A 136 9.97 5.96 0.29
N ALA A 137 10.05 4.66 0.02
CA ALA A 137 10.47 4.13 -1.29
C ALA A 137 9.48 4.51 -2.41
N GLY A 138 8.17 4.51 -2.12
CA GLY A 138 7.12 4.95 -3.05
C GLY A 138 7.25 6.42 -3.44
N ALA A 139 7.68 7.28 -2.51
CA ALA A 139 7.96 8.69 -2.83
C ALA A 139 9.15 8.82 -3.81
N VAL A 140 10.21 8.02 -3.63
CA VAL A 140 11.32 7.93 -4.60
C VAL A 140 10.83 7.40 -5.95
N ALA A 141 9.96 6.37 -5.95
CA ALA A 141 9.38 5.83 -7.17
C ALA A 141 8.59 6.90 -7.96
N ARG A 142 7.83 7.75 -7.28
CA ARG A 142 7.12 8.88 -7.93
C ARG A 142 8.06 9.84 -8.65
N ARG A 143 9.29 10.05 -8.16
CA ARG A 143 10.31 10.86 -8.87
C ARG A 143 10.76 10.20 -10.17
N VAL A 144 10.86 8.86 -10.20
CA VAL A 144 11.18 8.08 -11.40
C VAL A 144 10.03 8.13 -12.42
N LEU A 145 8.80 8.06 -11.95
CA LEU A 145 7.59 8.12 -12.79
C LEU A 145 7.42 9.49 -13.46
N GLY A 146 7.81 10.56 -12.77
CA GLY A 146 7.64 11.93 -13.23
C GLY A 146 6.25 12.52 -12.91
N PRO A 147 6.01 13.80 -13.29
CA PRO A 147 4.80 14.54 -12.90
C PRO A 147 3.54 14.13 -13.65
N ASP A 148 3.68 13.49 -14.80
CA ASP A 148 2.53 13.13 -15.67
C ASP A 148 1.74 11.94 -15.11
N ILE A 149 2.37 11.10 -14.30
CA ILE A 149 1.70 9.96 -13.66
C ILE A 149 1.19 10.35 -12.28
N ARG A 150 -0.12 10.46 -12.16
CA ARG A 150 -0.82 10.84 -10.93
C ARG A 150 -1.36 9.61 -10.20
N ILE A 151 -0.85 9.33 -9.00
CA ILE A 151 -1.30 8.22 -8.16
C ILE A 151 -2.08 8.75 -6.97
N ARG A 152 -3.28 8.20 -6.73
CA ARG A 152 -4.17 8.54 -5.63
C ARG A 152 -4.77 7.29 -5.02
N GLY A 153 -5.12 7.36 -3.74
CA GLY A 153 -5.83 6.29 -3.05
C GLY A 153 -6.99 6.86 -2.24
N ALA A 154 -8.02 6.04 -2.05
CA ALA A 154 -9.19 6.35 -1.25
C ALA A 154 -9.62 5.12 -0.45
N LEU A 155 -10.13 5.35 0.76
CA LEU A 155 -10.83 4.34 1.53
C LEU A 155 -12.26 4.27 1.01
N VAL A 156 -12.68 3.11 0.51
CA VAL A 156 -13.97 2.94 -0.19
C VAL A 156 -14.99 2.12 0.60
N ALA A 157 -14.55 1.40 1.64
CA ALA A 157 -15.47 0.74 2.57
C ALA A 157 -14.85 0.55 3.96
N ILE A 158 -15.67 0.64 5.01
CA ILE A 158 -15.35 0.25 6.38
C ILE A 158 -16.40 -0.74 6.89
N GLY A 159 -16.00 -1.99 7.17
CA GLY A 159 -16.89 -3.00 7.77
C GLY A 159 -18.17 -3.25 6.98
N GLY A 160 -18.07 -3.30 5.65
CA GLY A 160 -19.19 -3.56 4.75
C GLY A 160 -20.05 -2.33 4.43
N ASP A 161 -19.77 -1.16 5.00
CA ASP A 161 -20.39 0.12 4.65
C ASP A 161 -19.55 0.79 3.56
N TRP A 162 -20.08 0.84 2.34
CA TRP A 162 -19.43 1.35 1.15
C TRP A 162 -19.73 2.82 0.89
N VAL A 163 -18.82 3.51 0.21
CA VAL A 163 -19.08 4.82 -0.39
C VAL A 163 -20.14 4.68 -1.49
N ASP A 164 -20.90 5.74 -1.72
CA ASP A 164 -21.74 5.85 -2.91
C ASP A 164 -20.86 6.26 -4.11
N PRO A 165 -20.75 5.43 -5.17
CA PRO A 165 -19.99 5.81 -6.36
C PRO A 165 -20.47 7.14 -7.00
N ALA A 166 -21.74 7.48 -6.86
CA ALA A 166 -22.29 8.74 -7.37
C ALA A 166 -21.86 9.97 -6.54
N ALA A 167 -21.45 9.76 -5.29
CA ALA A 167 -20.95 10.80 -4.38
C ALA A 167 -19.42 10.96 -4.40
N TRP A 168 -18.73 10.31 -5.35
CA TRP A 168 -17.27 10.30 -5.42
C TRP A 168 -16.69 11.69 -5.71
N ASP A 169 -15.94 12.22 -4.75
CA ASP A 169 -15.23 13.50 -4.86
C ASP A 169 -13.78 13.35 -4.37
N TRP A 170 -12.84 13.38 -5.31
CA TRP A 170 -11.41 13.31 -4.99
C TRP A 170 -10.92 14.47 -4.10
N SER A 171 -11.58 15.64 -4.13
CA SER A 171 -11.19 16.76 -3.28
C SER A 171 -11.52 16.50 -1.80
N ALA A 172 -12.48 15.62 -1.53
CA ALA A 172 -12.86 15.25 -0.17
C ALA A 172 -11.86 14.33 0.52
N VAL A 173 -11.02 13.61 -0.23
CA VAL A 173 -10.14 12.55 0.30
C VAL A 173 -9.18 13.08 1.36
N ASP A 174 -8.56 14.22 1.14
CA ASP A 174 -7.60 14.81 2.07
C ASP A 174 -8.26 15.75 3.12
N ASP A 175 -9.58 16.00 3.00
CA ASP A 175 -10.33 16.88 3.90
C ASP A 175 -10.91 16.14 5.14
N ASN A 176 -10.81 14.82 5.20
CA ASN A 176 -11.33 14.03 6.30
C ASN A 176 -10.33 13.01 6.84
N ALA A 177 -10.58 12.51 8.04
CA ALA A 177 -9.67 11.62 8.75
C ALA A 177 -9.57 10.20 8.16
N PHE A 178 -10.35 9.88 7.14
CA PHE A 178 -10.52 8.53 6.60
C PHE A 178 -9.96 8.37 5.18
N PHE A 179 -9.51 9.44 4.54
CA PHE A 179 -9.23 9.43 3.09
C PHE A 179 -10.44 8.97 2.27
N CYS A 180 -11.63 9.38 2.69
CA CYS A 180 -12.90 8.98 2.09
C CYS A 180 -13.32 9.96 0.99
N PRO A 181 -13.69 9.49 -0.22
CA PRO A 181 -14.16 10.35 -1.30
C PRO A 181 -15.64 10.76 -1.15
N ASP A 182 -16.36 10.20 -0.18
CA ASP A 182 -17.77 10.46 0.11
C ASP A 182 -17.91 11.05 1.52
N ARG A 183 -18.29 12.33 1.62
CA ARG A 183 -18.42 13.03 2.90
C ARG A 183 -19.51 12.44 3.79
N ALA A 184 -20.59 11.90 3.21
CA ALA A 184 -21.67 11.26 3.96
C ALA A 184 -21.22 9.90 4.53
N ALA A 185 -20.49 9.10 3.75
CA ALA A 185 -19.88 7.87 4.25
C ALA A 185 -18.85 8.15 5.36
N ALA A 186 -18.03 9.18 5.21
CA ALA A 186 -17.06 9.58 6.23
C ALA A 186 -17.74 9.89 7.58
N ALA A 187 -18.90 10.57 7.57
CA ALA A 187 -19.66 10.85 8.78
C ALA A 187 -20.22 9.56 9.44
N ARG A 188 -20.77 8.62 8.66
CA ARG A 188 -21.23 7.32 9.17
C ARG A 188 -20.10 6.50 9.76
N TRP A 189 -18.92 6.53 9.12
CA TRP A 189 -17.74 5.80 9.59
C TRP A 189 -17.16 6.38 10.88
N GLU A 190 -17.28 7.68 11.09
CA GLU A 190 -16.90 8.31 12.35
C GLU A 190 -17.69 7.73 13.53
N GLU A 191 -19.01 7.65 13.43
CA GLU A 191 -19.87 7.07 14.46
C GLU A 191 -19.52 5.60 14.71
N LYS A 192 -19.42 4.81 13.64
CA LYS A 192 -19.07 3.38 13.70
C LYS A 192 -17.74 3.13 14.39
N LEU A 193 -16.71 3.91 14.09
CA LEU A 193 -15.38 3.72 14.68
C LEU A 193 -15.31 4.19 16.13
N LEU A 194 -16.12 5.21 16.53
CA LEU A 194 -16.24 5.58 17.94
C LEU A 194 -16.87 4.46 18.78
N ASP A 195 -17.85 3.75 18.27
CA ASP A 195 -18.49 2.64 18.97
C ASP A 195 -17.57 1.40 19.02
N LEU A 196 -16.86 1.09 17.96
CA LEU A 196 -15.84 0.04 17.95
C LEU A 196 -14.71 0.33 18.95
N ARG A 197 -14.30 1.58 19.07
CA ARG A 197 -13.30 1.99 20.04
C ARG A 197 -13.79 1.82 21.48
N LYS A 198 -15.06 2.20 21.78
CA LYS A 198 -15.66 1.99 23.10
C LYS A 198 -15.77 0.51 23.47
N SER A 199 -16.10 -0.36 22.50
CA SER A 199 -16.19 -1.81 22.72
C SER A 199 -14.84 -2.52 22.71
N GLY A 200 -13.73 -1.81 22.42
CA GLY A 200 -12.40 -2.40 22.35
C GLY A 200 -12.21 -3.38 21.18
N ASN A 201 -12.98 -3.20 20.10
CA ASN A 201 -12.98 -4.06 18.92
C ASN A 201 -12.33 -3.34 17.72
N SER A 202 -12.24 -4.03 16.57
CA SER A 202 -11.66 -3.54 15.33
C SER A 202 -12.50 -3.95 14.13
N VAL A 203 -12.27 -3.30 12.99
CA VAL A 203 -12.99 -3.54 11.75
C VAL A 203 -12.03 -3.50 10.55
N GLY A 204 -12.38 -4.24 9.50
CA GLY A 204 -11.67 -4.24 8.22
C GLY A 204 -12.14 -3.11 7.30
N ALA A 205 -11.43 -2.98 6.19
CA ALA A 205 -11.68 -1.93 5.21
C ALA A 205 -11.32 -2.39 3.79
N VAL A 206 -11.82 -1.66 2.80
CA VAL A 206 -11.39 -1.77 1.39
C VAL A 206 -10.83 -0.43 0.93
N ILE A 207 -9.70 -0.49 0.28
CA ILE A 207 -9.00 0.66 -0.29
C ILE A 207 -8.96 0.51 -1.80
N GLU A 208 -9.21 1.61 -2.52
CA GLU A 208 -8.96 1.72 -3.95
C GLU A 208 -7.74 2.61 -4.19
N VAL A 209 -6.88 2.20 -5.11
CA VAL A 209 -5.74 3.00 -5.59
C VAL A 209 -5.80 3.11 -7.11
N THR A 210 -5.56 4.33 -7.61
CA THR A 210 -5.59 4.64 -9.02
C THR A 210 -4.31 5.29 -9.49
N ALA A 211 -3.92 5.04 -10.74
CA ALA A 211 -2.84 5.76 -11.41
C ALA A 211 -3.33 6.24 -12.78
N GLU A 212 -3.34 7.56 -12.97
CA GLU A 212 -3.67 8.23 -14.22
C GLU A 212 -2.39 8.65 -14.94
N GLY A 213 -2.44 8.82 -16.26
CA GLY A 213 -1.28 9.23 -17.08
C GLY A 213 -0.25 8.10 -17.29
N VAL A 214 -0.59 6.88 -16.94
CA VAL A 214 0.28 5.72 -17.20
C VAL A 214 0.36 5.47 -18.70
N PRO A 215 1.58 5.43 -19.32
CA PRO A 215 1.69 5.15 -20.74
C PRO A 215 1.23 3.72 -21.07
N PRO A 216 0.75 3.47 -22.27
CA PRO A 216 0.50 2.11 -22.74
C PRO A 216 1.82 1.32 -22.83
N GLY A 217 1.75 0.00 -22.64
CA GLY A 217 2.89 -0.89 -22.86
C GLY A 217 3.66 -1.29 -21.62
N LEU A 218 3.28 -0.83 -20.41
CA LEU A 218 3.89 -1.31 -19.16
C LEU A 218 3.37 -2.70 -18.82
N GLY A 219 4.27 -3.61 -18.53
CA GLY A 219 3.97 -5.02 -18.31
C GLY A 219 4.47 -5.89 -19.46
N ALA A 220 4.42 -7.20 -19.26
CA ALA A 220 4.82 -8.19 -20.26
C ALA A 220 4.01 -9.49 -20.13
N PRO A 221 3.68 -10.18 -21.24
CA PRO A 221 3.18 -11.54 -21.15
C PRO A 221 4.35 -12.43 -20.69
N ILE A 222 4.20 -13.52 -20.13
CA ILE A 222 3.11 -14.27 -19.53
C ILE A 222 3.20 -14.10 -18.01
N TYR A 223 4.44 -14.11 -17.48
CA TYR A 223 4.74 -14.08 -16.04
C TYR A 223 5.13 -12.68 -15.53
N GLY A 224 5.41 -11.72 -16.43
CA GLY A 224 5.72 -10.33 -16.10
C GLY A 224 4.53 -9.38 -16.22
N LYS A 225 3.31 -9.89 -16.00
CA LYS A 225 2.08 -9.12 -16.12
C LYS A 225 2.01 -8.01 -15.06
N LEU A 226 1.60 -6.81 -15.47
CA LEU A 226 1.44 -5.67 -14.58
C LEU A 226 0.39 -5.92 -13.48
N ASP A 227 -0.75 -6.53 -13.83
CA ASP A 227 -1.80 -6.90 -12.88
C ASP A 227 -1.33 -7.92 -11.85
N ALA A 228 -0.52 -8.92 -12.26
CA ALA A 228 0.04 -9.92 -11.37
C ALA A 228 1.03 -9.29 -10.36
N ASP A 229 1.93 -8.42 -10.84
CA ASP A 229 2.90 -7.73 -9.97
C ASP A 229 2.20 -6.74 -9.03
N LEU A 230 1.15 -6.04 -9.50
CA LEU A 230 0.31 -5.19 -8.66
C LEU A 230 -0.41 -6.00 -7.59
N ALA A 231 -1.02 -7.12 -7.96
CA ALA A 231 -1.71 -7.99 -7.00
C ALA A 231 -0.73 -8.54 -5.94
N ALA A 232 0.46 -8.97 -6.35
CA ALA A 232 1.50 -9.43 -5.42
C ALA A 232 1.97 -8.32 -4.48
N ALA A 233 2.17 -7.10 -5.02
CA ALA A 233 2.59 -5.94 -4.24
C ALA A 233 1.56 -5.56 -3.18
N LEU A 234 0.30 -5.42 -3.57
CA LEU A 234 -0.81 -5.06 -2.67
C LEU A 234 -1.09 -6.17 -1.66
N MET A 235 -1.07 -7.46 -2.07
CA MET A 235 -1.22 -8.60 -1.17
C MET A 235 -0.10 -8.69 -0.14
N SER A 236 1.10 -8.17 -0.43
CA SER A 236 2.23 -8.14 0.49
C SER A 236 2.07 -7.14 1.64
N ILE A 237 1.12 -6.21 1.56
CA ILE A 237 0.82 -5.25 2.63
C ILE A 237 0.26 -6.00 3.84
N ASN A 238 0.72 -5.65 5.03
CA ASN A 238 0.25 -6.28 6.27
C ASN A 238 -1.27 -6.24 6.38
N ALA A 239 -1.87 -7.37 6.79
CA ALA A 239 -3.32 -7.57 6.96
C ALA A 239 -4.15 -7.58 5.67
N VAL A 240 -3.60 -7.43 4.49
CA VAL A 240 -4.33 -7.59 3.22
C VAL A 240 -4.74 -9.06 3.03
N LYS A 241 -5.97 -9.28 2.52
CA LYS A 241 -6.58 -10.60 2.31
C LYS A 241 -7.24 -10.77 0.94
N GLY A 242 -7.35 -9.72 0.15
CA GLY A 242 -7.89 -9.76 -1.19
C GLY A 242 -7.38 -8.60 -2.01
N VAL A 243 -7.23 -8.80 -3.32
CA VAL A 243 -6.86 -7.78 -4.30
C VAL A 243 -7.74 -7.97 -5.53
N GLU A 244 -8.21 -6.87 -6.09
CA GLU A 244 -8.97 -6.82 -7.33
C GLU A 244 -8.32 -5.81 -8.29
N ILE A 245 -8.37 -6.08 -9.59
CA ILE A 245 -7.95 -5.19 -10.66
C ILE A 245 -9.20 -4.87 -11.51
N GLY A 246 -9.48 -3.58 -11.76
CA GLY A 246 -10.70 -3.16 -12.44
C GLY A 246 -11.96 -3.60 -11.69
N ASP A 247 -12.89 -4.24 -12.40
CA ASP A 247 -14.13 -4.76 -11.79
C ASP A 247 -13.90 -5.98 -10.88
N GLY A 248 -12.69 -6.57 -10.92
CA GLY A 248 -12.31 -7.65 -10.03
C GLY A 248 -13.28 -8.83 -10.07
N PHE A 249 -13.79 -9.27 -8.92
CA PHE A 249 -14.76 -10.36 -8.83
C PHE A 249 -16.11 -9.99 -9.47
N GLY A 250 -16.45 -8.70 -9.59
CA GLY A 250 -17.67 -8.24 -10.28
C GLY A 250 -17.71 -8.65 -11.75
N ALA A 251 -16.55 -8.70 -12.42
CA ALA A 251 -16.46 -9.12 -13.82
C ALA A 251 -17.01 -10.55 -14.08
N ALA A 252 -16.97 -11.43 -13.07
CA ALA A 252 -17.50 -12.79 -13.19
C ALA A 252 -19.03 -12.85 -13.32
N ALA A 253 -19.74 -11.79 -12.99
CA ALA A 253 -21.19 -11.67 -13.12
C ALA A 253 -21.61 -11.03 -14.46
N LEU A 254 -20.67 -10.50 -15.23
CA LEU A 254 -20.92 -9.82 -16.50
C LEU A 254 -20.90 -10.83 -17.67
N THR A 255 -21.72 -10.55 -18.69
CA THR A 255 -21.56 -11.20 -20.00
C THR A 255 -20.35 -10.60 -20.73
N GLY A 256 -19.85 -11.29 -21.76
CA GLY A 256 -18.75 -10.78 -22.58
C GLY A 256 -19.06 -9.42 -23.25
N ALA A 257 -20.33 -9.16 -23.57
CA ALA A 257 -20.76 -7.87 -24.14
C ALA A 257 -20.75 -6.75 -23.08
N GLU A 258 -21.18 -7.03 -21.87
CA GLU A 258 -21.17 -6.07 -20.74
C GLU A 258 -19.77 -5.73 -20.27
N ASN A 259 -18.86 -6.72 -20.26
CA ASN A 259 -17.47 -6.55 -19.82
C ASN A 259 -16.55 -5.98 -20.90
N ALA A 260 -17.06 -5.71 -22.11
CA ALA A 260 -16.23 -5.22 -23.21
C ALA A 260 -15.87 -3.74 -23.02
N ASP A 261 -14.57 -3.44 -22.92
CA ASP A 261 -14.05 -2.08 -22.99
C ASP A 261 -13.97 -1.64 -24.45
N GLU A 262 -15.13 -1.19 -25.01
CA GLU A 262 -15.23 -0.77 -26.39
C GLU A 262 -14.28 0.38 -26.72
N MET A 263 -13.77 0.42 -27.96
CA MET A 263 -12.81 1.41 -28.41
C MET A 263 -13.36 2.28 -29.54
N ARG A 264 -12.94 3.54 -29.57
CA ARG A 264 -13.20 4.50 -30.63
C ARG A 264 -11.92 5.23 -30.97
N MET A 265 -11.81 5.69 -32.21
CA MET A 265 -10.69 6.55 -32.65
C MET A 265 -11.02 8.02 -32.38
N ASN A 266 -10.12 8.71 -31.68
CA ASN A 266 -10.16 10.16 -31.57
C ASN A 266 -9.69 10.83 -32.88
N PRO A 267 -10.11 12.08 -33.13
CA PRO A 267 -9.65 12.83 -34.32
C PRO A 267 -8.14 13.02 -34.41
N ASP A 268 -7.44 13.02 -33.29
CA ASP A 268 -5.99 13.14 -33.19
C ASP A 268 -5.23 11.82 -33.46
N GLY A 269 -5.97 10.73 -33.71
CA GLY A 269 -5.42 9.40 -33.99
C GLY A 269 -5.07 8.60 -32.74
N THR A 270 -5.52 9.04 -31.56
CA THR A 270 -5.43 8.23 -30.31
C THR A 270 -6.64 7.31 -30.16
N VAL A 271 -6.50 6.24 -29.36
CA VAL A 271 -7.58 5.34 -29.01
C VAL A 271 -8.26 5.83 -27.74
N ALA A 272 -9.59 5.97 -27.78
CA ALA A 272 -10.44 6.22 -26.63
C ALA A 272 -11.19 4.94 -26.24
N TYR A 273 -11.17 4.58 -24.97
CA TYR A 273 -11.97 3.50 -24.40
C TYR A 273 -13.27 4.06 -23.85
N GLN A 274 -14.38 3.32 -23.99
CA GLN A 274 -15.70 3.76 -23.56
C GLN A 274 -16.01 3.34 -22.12
N SER A 275 -15.27 2.37 -21.57
CA SER A 275 -15.33 1.85 -20.21
C SER A 275 -13.93 1.43 -19.75
N ASN A 276 -13.80 0.99 -18.51
CA ASN A 276 -12.52 0.54 -17.94
C ASN A 276 -12.73 -0.66 -16.99
N HIS A 277 -13.49 -1.66 -17.44
CA HIS A 277 -13.75 -2.89 -16.69
C HIS A 277 -12.47 -3.65 -16.35
N ALA A 278 -11.50 -3.63 -17.28
CA ALA A 278 -10.20 -4.27 -17.11
C ALA A 278 -9.24 -3.50 -16.19
N GLY A 279 -9.63 -2.31 -15.68
CA GLY A 279 -8.78 -1.50 -14.80
C GLY A 279 -7.49 -1.02 -15.43
N GLY A 280 -7.51 -0.70 -16.74
CA GLY A 280 -6.38 -0.14 -17.49
C GLY A 280 -5.33 -1.16 -17.92
N ILE A 281 -5.60 -2.47 -17.79
CA ILE A 281 -4.63 -3.54 -18.08
C ILE A 281 -5.31 -4.61 -18.92
N LEU A 282 -4.79 -4.87 -20.13
CA LEU A 282 -5.24 -5.93 -21.02
C LEU A 282 -4.08 -6.88 -21.32
N GLY A 283 -4.28 -8.17 -21.13
CA GLY A 283 -3.24 -9.17 -21.32
C GLY A 283 -2.00 -8.99 -20.44
N GLY A 284 -2.14 -8.28 -19.30
CA GLY A 284 -1.05 -7.95 -18.38
C GLY A 284 -0.24 -6.71 -18.79
N ILE A 285 -0.72 -5.92 -19.75
CA ILE A 285 -0.04 -4.74 -20.30
C ILE A 285 -0.95 -3.52 -20.16
N SER A 286 -0.41 -2.37 -19.73
CA SER A 286 -1.17 -1.14 -19.59
C SER A 286 -1.70 -0.62 -20.94
N THR A 287 -2.93 -0.10 -20.93
CA THR A 287 -3.63 0.39 -22.13
C THR A 287 -3.48 1.90 -22.36
N GLY A 288 -2.99 2.64 -21.36
CA GLY A 288 -3.04 4.10 -21.34
C GLY A 288 -4.26 4.65 -20.58
N GLN A 289 -5.21 3.80 -20.18
CA GLN A 289 -6.29 4.17 -19.27
C GLN A 289 -5.78 4.25 -17.82
N ALA A 290 -6.61 4.80 -16.93
CA ALA A 290 -6.33 4.75 -15.50
C ALA A 290 -6.17 3.30 -15.03
N ILE A 291 -5.08 3.02 -14.33
CA ILE A 291 -4.92 1.77 -13.60
C ILE A 291 -5.77 1.85 -12.34
N VAL A 292 -6.62 0.85 -12.10
CA VAL A 292 -7.50 0.77 -10.93
C VAL A 292 -7.30 -0.56 -10.22
N ALA A 293 -6.96 -0.50 -8.95
CA ALA A 293 -6.84 -1.69 -8.10
C ALA A 293 -7.49 -1.46 -6.74
N ARG A 294 -8.12 -2.49 -6.18
CA ARG A 294 -8.69 -2.50 -4.83
C ARG A 294 -8.07 -3.58 -3.99
N PHE A 295 -7.97 -3.34 -2.68
CA PHE A 295 -7.51 -4.36 -1.76
C PHE A 295 -8.23 -4.30 -0.42
N ALA A 296 -8.51 -5.48 0.13
CA ALA A 296 -9.24 -5.67 1.37
C ALA A 296 -8.27 -5.92 2.54
N VAL A 297 -8.41 -5.13 3.59
CA VAL A 297 -7.62 -5.22 4.82
C VAL A 297 -8.49 -5.81 5.92
N LYS A 298 -8.03 -6.91 6.55
CA LYS A 298 -8.75 -7.53 7.66
C LYS A 298 -8.71 -6.66 8.92
N PRO A 299 -9.64 -6.87 9.88
CA PRO A 299 -9.58 -6.24 11.20
C PRO A 299 -8.24 -6.47 11.90
N THR A 300 -7.80 -5.52 12.69
CA THR A 300 -6.63 -5.68 13.57
C THR A 300 -6.85 -6.81 14.57
N SER A 301 -5.88 -7.72 14.68
CA SER A 301 -5.97 -8.88 15.59
C SER A 301 -5.75 -8.52 17.06
N SER A 302 -5.17 -7.35 17.34
CA SER A 302 -4.92 -6.85 18.68
C SER A 302 -6.15 -6.09 19.19
N ILE A 303 -7.01 -6.76 19.94
CA ILE A 303 -8.26 -6.21 20.49
C ILE A 303 -8.34 -6.39 21.99
N LEU A 304 -9.17 -5.58 22.64
CA LEU A 304 -9.40 -5.65 24.10
C LEU A 304 -10.41 -6.73 24.47
N THR A 305 -11.14 -7.31 23.51
CA THR A 305 -12.07 -8.40 23.78
C THR A 305 -11.28 -9.71 23.95
N PRO A 306 -11.41 -10.43 25.08
CA PRO A 306 -10.72 -11.70 25.28
C PRO A 306 -11.06 -12.75 24.21
N ARG A 307 -10.04 -13.54 23.82
CA ARG A 307 -10.17 -14.62 22.81
C ARG A 307 -9.38 -15.84 23.23
N ALA A 308 -9.95 -17.01 22.96
CA ALA A 308 -9.27 -18.29 23.17
C ALA A 308 -8.03 -18.40 22.27
N SER A 309 -6.95 -18.93 22.82
CA SER A 309 -5.67 -19.14 22.13
C SER A 309 -4.87 -20.24 22.81
N VAL A 310 -3.61 -20.39 22.39
CA VAL A 310 -2.63 -21.27 23.02
C VAL A 310 -1.35 -20.52 23.37
N ASP A 311 -0.62 -21.02 24.35
CA ASP A 311 0.71 -20.53 24.69
C ASP A 311 1.83 -21.37 24.00
N ARG A 312 3.09 -21.00 24.22
CA ARG A 312 4.27 -21.70 23.66
C ARG A 312 4.43 -23.14 24.17
N GLN A 313 3.79 -23.48 25.27
CA GLN A 313 3.78 -24.83 25.86
C GLN A 313 2.59 -25.67 25.36
N GLY A 314 1.75 -25.14 24.48
CA GLY A 314 0.56 -25.81 23.95
C GLY A 314 -0.63 -25.83 24.91
N ARG A 315 -0.64 -25.02 25.96
CA ARG A 315 -1.76 -24.93 26.92
C ARG A 315 -2.81 -23.96 26.37
N GLU A 316 -4.08 -24.27 26.53
CA GLU A 316 -5.17 -23.36 26.24
C GLU A 316 -5.15 -22.16 27.18
N VAL A 317 -5.24 -20.97 26.60
CA VAL A 317 -5.19 -19.71 27.33
C VAL A 317 -6.19 -18.70 26.72
N GLU A 318 -6.53 -17.70 27.51
CA GLU A 318 -7.23 -16.52 27.00
C GLU A 318 -6.24 -15.40 26.77
N VAL A 319 -6.38 -14.71 25.61
CA VAL A 319 -5.55 -13.58 25.21
C VAL A 319 -6.41 -12.34 25.05
N GLN A 320 -6.02 -11.28 25.75
CA GLN A 320 -6.54 -9.94 25.61
C GLN A 320 -5.35 -9.01 25.32
N THR A 321 -5.35 -8.30 24.21
CA THR A 321 -4.21 -7.46 23.85
C THR A 321 -4.43 -6.04 24.37
N LYS A 322 -3.71 -5.68 25.42
CA LYS A 322 -3.61 -4.29 25.90
C LYS A 322 -2.62 -3.54 25.00
N GLY A 323 -2.89 -2.29 24.69
CA GLY A 323 -1.97 -1.48 23.89
C GLY A 323 -2.69 -0.47 22.98
N ARG A 324 -1.86 0.26 22.22
CA ARG A 324 -2.30 1.34 21.32
C ARG A 324 -2.47 0.79 19.90
N HIS A 325 -3.67 0.30 19.56
CA HIS A 325 -3.94 -0.29 18.25
C HIS A 325 -4.94 0.56 17.45
N ASP A 326 -4.82 0.49 16.11
CA ASP A 326 -5.77 1.12 15.21
C ASP A 326 -7.11 0.36 15.27
N PRO A 327 -8.26 1.00 15.50
CA PRO A 327 -9.57 0.35 15.35
C PRO A 327 -9.86 -0.06 13.90
N CYS A 328 -9.27 0.67 12.94
CA CYS A 328 -9.28 0.32 11.52
C CYS A 328 -7.90 0.66 10.90
N VAL A 329 -7.10 -0.35 10.63
CA VAL A 329 -5.77 -0.17 10.02
C VAL A 329 -5.86 0.26 8.54
N GLY A 330 -7.02 0.10 7.91
CA GLY A 330 -7.29 0.49 6.52
C GLY A 330 -7.05 1.97 6.25
N ILE A 331 -7.31 2.85 7.22
CA ILE A 331 -7.04 4.29 7.09
C ILE A 331 -5.58 4.55 6.72
N ARG A 332 -4.65 3.90 7.42
CA ARG A 332 -3.22 4.03 7.18
C ARG A 332 -2.72 3.21 6.00
N ALA A 333 -3.53 2.28 5.49
CA ALA A 333 -3.18 1.47 4.33
C ALA A 333 -3.33 2.25 3.01
N VAL A 334 -4.10 3.35 2.97
CA VAL A 334 -4.27 4.19 1.77
C VAL A 334 -2.92 4.66 1.22
N PRO A 335 -2.09 5.44 1.94
CA PRO A 335 -0.79 5.86 1.43
C PRO A 335 0.20 4.70 1.19
N VAL A 336 0.00 3.55 1.84
CA VAL A 336 0.81 2.35 1.59
C VAL A 336 0.45 1.72 0.24
N GLY A 337 -0.84 1.62 -0.07
CA GLY A 337 -1.32 1.15 -1.38
C GLY A 337 -0.84 2.04 -2.52
N GLU A 338 -0.94 3.37 -2.36
CA GLU A 338 -0.39 4.35 -3.32
C GLU A 338 1.11 4.13 -3.54
N ALA A 339 1.87 3.90 -2.48
CA ALA A 339 3.31 3.68 -2.55
C ALA A 339 3.66 2.37 -3.30
N MET A 340 2.94 1.29 -3.02
CA MET A 340 3.15 0.01 -3.71
C MET A 340 2.81 0.10 -5.19
N LEU A 341 1.72 0.81 -5.55
CA LEU A 341 1.39 1.10 -6.95
C LEU A 341 2.51 1.90 -7.63
N ALA A 342 3.06 2.93 -6.97
CA ALA A 342 4.18 3.71 -7.50
C ALA A 342 5.44 2.86 -7.72
N ILE A 343 5.80 1.98 -6.79
CA ILE A 343 6.98 1.11 -6.87
C ILE A 343 6.85 0.14 -8.05
N VAL A 344 5.68 -0.50 -8.21
CA VAL A 344 5.43 -1.42 -9.33
C VAL A 344 5.50 -0.68 -10.66
N LEU A 345 4.83 0.46 -10.78
CA LEU A 345 4.84 1.24 -12.01
C LEU A 345 6.25 1.75 -12.37
N ALA A 346 7.05 2.19 -11.38
CA ALA A 346 8.43 2.62 -11.61
C ALA A 346 9.31 1.45 -12.13
N ASP A 347 9.16 0.26 -11.54
CA ASP A 347 9.88 -0.93 -12.00
C ASP A 347 9.50 -1.29 -13.44
N HIS A 348 8.21 -1.36 -13.75
CA HIS A 348 7.73 -1.65 -15.10
C HIS A 348 8.10 -0.56 -16.11
N LEU A 349 8.10 0.71 -15.73
CA LEU A 349 8.53 1.82 -16.61
C LEU A 349 10.01 1.69 -16.97
N LEU A 350 10.88 1.38 -16.02
CA LEU A 350 12.30 1.17 -16.28
C LEU A 350 12.55 -0.07 -17.15
N ARG A 351 11.83 -1.17 -16.90
CA ARG A 351 11.88 -2.38 -17.73
C ARG A 351 11.42 -2.09 -19.15
N HIS A 352 10.32 -1.36 -19.30
CA HIS A 352 9.78 -0.96 -20.60
C HIS A 352 10.76 -0.10 -21.40
N ARG A 353 11.35 0.93 -20.77
CA ARG A 353 12.38 1.78 -21.40
C ARG A 353 13.63 1.00 -21.83
N ALA A 354 14.02 -0.01 -21.05
CA ALA A 354 15.17 -0.85 -21.40
C ALA A 354 14.88 -1.78 -22.58
N GLN A 355 13.65 -2.27 -22.71
CA GLN A 355 13.24 -3.19 -23.76
C GLN A 355 12.77 -2.45 -25.03
N ASN A 356 12.11 -1.32 -24.89
CA ASN A 356 11.45 -0.61 -25.99
C ASN A 356 11.58 0.92 -25.79
N PRO A 357 12.78 1.48 -26.02
CA PRO A 357 13.06 2.89 -25.73
C PRO A 357 12.23 3.87 -26.57
N ASP A 358 11.77 3.45 -27.75
CA ASP A 358 11.01 4.28 -28.70
C ASP A 358 9.48 4.06 -28.59
N ALA A 359 9.01 3.40 -27.55
CA ALA A 359 7.59 3.14 -27.36
C ALA A 359 6.78 4.45 -27.23
N PRO A 360 5.56 4.51 -27.81
CA PRO A 360 4.73 5.69 -27.71
C PRO A 360 4.27 5.94 -26.27
N SER A 361 4.23 7.21 -25.87
CA SER A 361 3.74 7.64 -24.56
C SER A 361 2.20 7.70 -24.46
N VAL A 362 1.50 7.59 -25.59
CA VAL A 362 0.03 7.63 -25.70
C VAL A 362 -0.49 6.43 -26.51
N ALA A 363 -1.73 6.03 -26.27
CA ALA A 363 -2.38 4.93 -26.98
C ALA A 363 -2.68 5.32 -28.44
N ARG A 364 -1.66 5.28 -29.31
CA ARG A 364 -1.74 5.57 -30.73
C ARG A 364 -1.32 4.34 -31.53
N LEU A 365 -2.16 3.94 -32.47
CA LEU A 365 -1.83 2.84 -33.38
C LEU A 365 -0.69 3.26 -34.35
N PRO A 366 0.24 2.35 -34.69
CA PRO A 366 1.23 2.60 -35.73
C PRO A 366 0.54 3.02 -37.02
N ARG A 367 1.05 4.06 -37.68
CA ARG A 367 0.65 4.38 -39.06
C ARG A 367 1.53 3.53 -39.97
N ASN A 368 0.90 2.75 -40.83
CA ASN A 368 1.59 2.03 -41.92
C ASN A 368 2.25 2.99 -42.89
#